data_74cf9e4ef516690ff1843875f23f8cbe
#
_entry.id   74cf9e4ef516690ff1843875f23f8cbe
#
_cell.length_a   1.000
_cell.length_b   1.000
_cell.length_c   1.000
_cell.angle_alpha   90.00
_cell.angle_beta   90.00
_cell.angle_gamma   90.00
#
_symmetry.space_group_name_H-M   'P 1'
#
loop_
_entity.id
_entity.type
_entity.pdbx_description
1 polymer ?
#
loop_
_entity_poly.entity_id
_entity_poly.type
_entity_poly.pdbx_seq_one_letter_code
_entity_poly.pdbx_strand_id
1 'polypeptide(L)'
;MNKYTVGIIGNGFVGESQAFAFSPIANIRIFDVDPLKTMNTFEEVCESDFVFVCVPTPMKDGKHDLSYIENVFSKAKKGPIYIIKSTILPLTTKELNEKFDLDIIFSPEFLTERTAKLDMLTQARVIFGGDLSLTSKVVELYEERFMNRHFIETDSTTAEYIKYMNNTFFATKVSVMNEFHRLALKLGVEWDTALHGFAADGRIGDSHLHVPGPDGKLGFGGKCFPKDINAMIELANKYGVNMNVLEAAWKTNLELRPDYE
;
A
#
# COMPACT_ATOMS: atom_id res chain seq x y z
N MET A 1 7.15 -11.99 29.55
CA MET A 1 7.95 -11.92 28.32
C MET A 1 6.96 -11.85 27.17
N ASN A 2 7.21 -11.00 26.18
CA ASN A 2 6.38 -10.96 24.99
C ASN A 2 6.47 -12.32 24.27
N LYS A 3 5.35 -12.79 23.74
CA LYS A 3 5.24 -14.11 23.08
C LYS A 3 5.98 -14.12 21.73
N TYR A 4 6.03 -12.96 21.05
CA TYR A 4 6.56 -12.84 19.69
C TYR A 4 7.73 -11.86 19.61
N THR A 5 8.57 -12.09 18.59
CA THR A 5 9.53 -11.11 18.07
C THR A 5 9.10 -10.65 16.69
N VAL A 6 9.06 -9.32 16.49
CA VAL A 6 8.66 -8.71 15.22
C VAL A 6 9.80 -7.85 14.69
N GLY A 7 10.29 -8.21 13.53
CA GLY A 7 11.30 -7.49 12.79
C GLY A 7 10.68 -6.50 11.80
N ILE A 8 11.33 -5.36 11.62
CA ILE A 8 10.97 -4.34 10.63
C ILE A 8 12.20 -4.07 9.76
N ILE A 9 12.06 -4.23 8.46
CA ILE A 9 13.07 -3.82 7.47
C ILE A 9 12.52 -2.64 6.67
N GLY A 10 13.13 -1.46 6.85
CA GLY A 10 12.64 -0.19 6.32
C GLY A 10 11.75 0.55 7.35
N ASN A 11 12.32 1.54 8.04
CA ASN A 11 11.66 2.31 9.10
C ASN A 11 11.15 3.67 8.57
N GLY A 12 10.43 3.64 7.44
CA GLY A 12 9.60 4.73 6.94
C GLY A 12 8.25 4.77 7.66
N PHE A 13 7.30 5.58 7.16
CA PHE A 13 5.99 5.73 7.82
C PHE A 13 5.21 4.39 7.96
N VAL A 14 5.37 3.46 7.01
CA VAL A 14 4.76 2.13 7.09
C VAL A 14 5.43 1.28 8.16
N GLY A 15 6.77 1.16 8.13
CA GLY A 15 7.53 0.36 9.09
C GLY A 15 7.37 0.88 10.52
N GLU A 16 7.44 2.19 10.71
CA GLU A 16 7.20 2.83 12.01
C GLU A 16 5.79 2.54 12.53
N SER A 17 4.78 2.52 11.65
CA SER A 17 3.40 2.19 12.03
C SER A 17 3.24 0.74 12.45
N GLN A 18 3.94 -0.22 11.77
CA GLN A 18 3.98 -1.62 12.19
C GLN A 18 4.67 -1.76 13.56
N ALA A 19 5.85 -1.17 13.73
CA ALA A 19 6.58 -1.18 15.00
C ALA A 19 5.73 -0.65 16.16
N PHE A 20 5.09 0.50 15.96
CA PHE A 20 4.18 1.11 16.92
C PHE A 20 2.99 0.21 17.26
N ALA A 21 2.37 -0.38 16.24
CA ALA A 21 1.19 -1.21 16.42
C ALA A 21 1.48 -2.48 17.23
N PHE A 22 2.62 -3.14 16.99
CA PHE A 22 2.96 -4.41 17.63
C PHE A 22 3.79 -4.29 18.92
N SER A 23 4.36 -3.12 19.23
CA SER A 23 5.16 -2.91 20.45
C SER A 23 4.48 -3.33 21.76
N PRO A 24 3.12 -3.29 21.93
CA PRO A 24 2.49 -3.74 23.16
C PRO A 24 2.52 -5.26 23.38
N ILE A 25 2.69 -6.06 22.32
CA ILE A 25 2.59 -7.54 22.39
C ILE A 25 3.85 -8.27 21.93
N ALA A 26 4.81 -7.58 21.29
CA ALA A 26 5.99 -8.18 20.70
C ALA A 26 7.27 -7.42 21.06
N ASN A 27 8.40 -8.11 21.05
CA ASN A 27 9.72 -7.48 21.04
C ASN A 27 9.99 -6.99 19.62
N ILE A 28 10.22 -5.68 19.47
CA ILE A 28 10.42 -5.05 18.16
C ILE A 28 11.92 -4.94 17.86
N ARG A 29 12.32 -5.37 16.67
CA ARG A 29 13.64 -5.20 16.09
C ARG A 29 13.55 -4.41 14.81
N ILE A 30 14.39 -3.39 14.62
CA ILE A 30 14.28 -2.46 13.49
C ILE A 30 15.63 -2.33 12.79
N PHE A 31 15.62 -2.55 11.48
CA PHE A 31 16.73 -2.24 10.58
C PHE A 31 16.28 -1.27 9.49
N ASP A 32 17.07 -0.23 9.29
CA ASP A 32 16.97 0.68 8.17
C ASP A 32 18.37 0.97 7.63
N VAL A 33 18.49 1.34 6.36
CA VAL A 33 19.77 1.78 5.77
C VAL A 33 20.22 3.13 6.32
N ASP A 34 19.27 3.93 6.84
CA ASP A 34 19.56 5.16 7.59
C ASP A 34 19.94 4.81 9.03
N PRO A 35 21.20 5.08 9.45
CA PRO A 35 21.65 4.76 10.81
C PRO A 35 20.84 5.44 11.91
N LEU A 36 20.17 6.57 11.60
CA LEU A 36 19.32 7.29 12.57
C LEU A 36 17.97 6.61 12.81
N LYS A 37 17.59 5.68 11.95
CA LYS A 37 16.33 4.94 12.00
C LYS A 37 16.48 3.48 12.35
N THR A 38 17.70 2.99 12.43
CA THR A 38 18.00 1.60 12.76
C THR A 38 18.25 1.43 14.28
N MET A 39 17.82 0.29 14.81
CA MET A 39 18.01 -0.08 16.22
C MET A 39 18.77 -1.41 16.36
N ASN A 40 18.72 -2.25 15.34
CA ASN A 40 19.30 -3.59 15.32
C ASN A 40 20.07 -3.81 14.02
N THR A 41 20.91 -4.83 14.00
CA THR A 41 21.53 -5.30 12.74
C THR A 41 20.49 -5.99 11.86
N PHE A 42 20.77 -6.11 10.57
CA PHE A 42 19.91 -6.84 9.63
C PHE A 42 19.75 -8.31 10.05
N GLU A 43 20.85 -8.92 10.50
CA GLU A 43 20.92 -10.31 10.98
C GLU A 43 20.01 -10.52 12.19
N GLU A 44 20.03 -9.62 13.17
CA GLU A 44 19.15 -9.69 14.35
C GLU A 44 17.69 -9.56 13.99
N VAL A 45 17.35 -8.72 13.00
CA VAL A 45 15.97 -8.60 12.50
C VAL A 45 15.53 -9.90 11.83
N CYS A 46 16.42 -10.56 11.08
CA CYS A 46 16.14 -11.86 10.45
C CYS A 46 16.08 -13.05 11.42
N GLU A 47 16.26 -12.84 12.73
CA GLU A 47 16.02 -13.83 13.79
C GLU A 47 14.66 -13.65 14.49
N SER A 48 13.80 -12.78 13.96
CA SER A 48 12.45 -12.58 14.49
C SER A 48 11.50 -13.66 13.99
N ASP A 49 10.34 -13.83 14.66
CA ASP A 49 9.31 -14.77 14.22
C ASP A 49 8.62 -14.26 12.94
N PHE A 50 8.37 -12.96 12.88
CA PHE A 50 7.73 -12.26 11.76
C PHE A 50 8.59 -11.06 11.36
N VAL A 51 8.78 -10.86 10.05
CA VAL A 51 9.57 -9.73 9.52
C VAL A 51 8.75 -8.95 8.50
N PHE A 52 8.39 -7.72 8.84
CA PHE A 52 7.72 -6.81 7.92
C PHE A 52 8.74 -6.11 7.02
N VAL A 53 8.59 -6.26 5.71
CA VAL A 53 9.45 -5.63 4.70
C VAL A 53 8.72 -4.40 4.16
N CYS A 54 9.24 -3.21 4.50
CA CYS A 54 8.63 -1.91 4.24
C CYS A 54 9.56 -0.98 3.44
N VAL A 55 10.34 -1.55 2.52
CA VAL A 55 11.31 -0.81 1.71
C VAL A 55 10.64 -0.10 0.52
N PRO A 56 11.24 0.97 -0.04
CA PRO A 56 10.70 1.65 -1.21
C PRO A 56 10.65 0.74 -2.46
N THR A 57 9.65 0.98 -3.30
CA THR A 57 9.49 0.36 -4.62
C THR A 57 9.17 1.46 -5.65
N PRO A 58 10.15 2.31 -6.02
CA PRO A 58 9.92 3.43 -6.92
C PRO A 58 9.72 2.97 -8.37
N MET A 59 9.18 3.86 -9.20
CA MET A 59 9.29 3.72 -10.65
C MET A 59 10.66 4.19 -11.12
N LYS A 60 11.31 3.43 -11.98
CA LYS A 60 12.56 3.77 -12.63
C LYS A 60 12.44 3.42 -14.12
N ASP A 61 12.66 4.40 -14.98
CA ASP A 61 12.56 4.23 -16.44
C ASP A 61 11.21 3.60 -16.88
N GLY A 62 10.10 4.03 -16.27
CA GLY A 62 8.76 3.54 -16.52
C GLY A 62 8.45 2.16 -15.93
N LYS A 63 9.39 1.52 -15.25
CA LYS A 63 9.22 0.18 -14.66
C LYS A 63 9.29 0.21 -13.14
N HIS A 64 8.65 -0.76 -12.53
CA HIS A 64 8.70 -0.95 -11.09
C HIS A 64 10.08 -1.44 -10.65
N ASP A 65 10.80 -0.68 -9.82
CA ASP A 65 12.11 -1.07 -9.31
C ASP A 65 11.98 -1.92 -8.05
N LEU A 66 12.25 -3.21 -8.18
CA LEU A 66 12.24 -4.18 -7.09
C LEU A 66 13.61 -4.40 -6.44
N SER A 67 14.65 -3.68 -6.85
CA SER A 67 16.04 -3.90 -6.40
C SER A 67 16.20 -3.84 -4.88
N TYR A 68 15.45 -2.96 -4.20
CA TYR A 68 15.47 -2.87 -2.74
C TYR A 68 14.91 -4.14 -2.08
N ILE A 69 13.80 -4.68 -2.58
CA ILE A 69 13.17 -5.91 -2.09
C ILE A 69 14.10 -7.11 -2.36
N GLU A 70 14.63 -7.22 -3.57
CA GLU A 70 15.56 -8.29 -3.94
C GLU A 70 16.85 -8.25 -3.10
N ASN A 71 17.36 -7.04 -2.80
CA ASN A 71 18.53 -6.90 -1.91
C ASN A 71 18.21 -7.36 -0.47
N VAL A 72 16.98 -7.14 0.02
CA VAL A 72 16.55 -7.68 1.32
C VAL A 72 16.56 -9.20 1.29
N PHE A 73 15.88 -9.82 0.33
CA PHE A 73 15.74 -11.28 0.29
C PHE A 73 17.01 -12.01 -0.09
N SER A 74 17.94 -11.38 -0.82
CA SER A 74 19.26 -11.97 -1.10
C SER A 74 20.14 -12.17 0.14
N LYS A 75 19.83 -11.47 1.24
CA LYS A 75 20.55 -11.55 2.54
C LYS A 75 19.69 -12.18 3.63
N ALA A 76 18.41 -12.39 3.38
CA ALA A 76 17.47 -12.94 4.34
C ALA A 76 17.79 -14.41 4.67
N LYS A 77 17.38 -14.85 5.85
CA LYS A 77 17.59 -16.22 6.34
C LYS A 77 16.25 -16.96 6.42
N LYS A 78 16.27 -18.28 6.28
CA LYS A 78 15.10 -19.12 6.57
C LYS A 78 14.77 -19.07 8.06
N GLY A 79 13.50 -19.19 8.38
CA GLY A 79 12.98 -19.22 9.75
C GLY A 79 11.80 -18.27 9.96
N PRO A 80 11.98 -16.95 9.74
CA PRO A 80 10.88 -15.98 9.82
C PRO A 80 9.83 -16.15 8.72
N ILE A 81 8.59 -15.71 9.01
CA ILE A 81 7.65 -15.37 7.95
C ILE A 81 7.90 -13.91 7.56
N TYR A 82 8.26 -13.67 6.30
CA TYR A 82 8.46 -12.34 5.75
C TYR A 82 7.14 -11.81 5.19
N ILE A 83 6.73 -10.63 5.64
CA ILE A 83 5.48 -9.97 5.24
C ILE A 83 5.82 -8.72 4.44
N ILE A 84 5.66 -8.78 3.12
CA ILE A 84 5.88 -7.61 2.26
C ILE A 84 4.73 -6.62 2.45
N LYS A 85 5.06 -5.41 2.88
CA LYS A 85 4.15 -4.26 2.97
C LYS A 85 4.35 -3.27 1.82
N SER A 86 5.51 -3.31 1.18
CA SER A 86 5.82 -2.50 0.00
C SER A 86 4.86 -2.83 -1.13
N THR A 87 4.37 -1.82 -1.86
CA THR A 87 3.52 -2.05 -3.03
C THR A 87 4.32 -2.70 -4.15
N ILE A 88 3.89 -3.86 -4.60
CA ILE A 88 4.52 -4.67 -5.65
C ILE A 88 3.47 -5.16 -6.64
N LEU A 89 3.87 -5.39 -7.89
CA LEU A 89 2.96 -5.86 -8.95
C LEU A 89 2.46 -7.29 -8.69
N PRO A 90 1.25 -7.63 -9.16
CA PRO A 90 0.76 -9.01 -9.15
C PRO A 90 1.76 -10.00 -9.73
N LEU A 91 1.89 -11.17 -9.08
CA LEU A 91 2.84 -12.27 -9.30
C LEU A 91 4.20 -12.08 -8.63
N THR A 92 4.57 -10.89 -8.14
CA THR A 92 5.91 -10.63 -7.58
C THR A 92 6.23 -11.50 -6.37
N THR A 93 5.30 -11.66 -5.42
CA THR A 93 5.55 -12.49 -4.22
C THR A 93 5.81 -13.96 -4.60
N LYS A 94 5.10 -14.47 -5.60
CA LYS A 94 5.31 -15.82 -6.11
C LYS A 94 6.71 -15.98 -6.71
N GLU A 95 7.14 -15.04 -7.55
CA GLU A 95 8.48 -15.01 -8.15
C GLU A 95 9.57 -14.91 -7.07
N LEU A 96 9.36 -14.12 -6.02
CA LEU A 96 10.31 -13.99 -4.91
C LEU A 96 10.41 -15.29 -4.08
N ASN A 97 9.29 -15.96 -3.79
CA ASN A 97 9.29 -17.25 -3.11
C ASN A 97 10.06 -18.31 -3.92
N GLU A 98 9.82 -18.39 -5.22
CA GLU A 98 10.52 -19.33 -6.12
C GLU A 98 12.02 -19.01 -6.21
N LYS A 99 12.40 -17.72 -6.23
CA LYS A 99 13.78 -17.27 -6.37
C LYS A 99 14.63 -17.47 -5.12
N PHE A 100 14.06 -17.21 -3.93
CA PHE A 100 14.84 -17.15 -2.69
C PHE A 100 14.57 -18.32 -1.72
N ASP A 101 13.58 -19.17 -2.00
CA ASP A 101 13.21 -20.32 -1.15
C ASP A 101 12.99 -19.91 0.33
N LEU A 102 12.18 -18.85 0.53
CA LEU A 102 11.82 -18.25 1.81
C LEU A 102 10.30 -18.27 2.02
N ASP A 103 9.87 -18.18 3.26
CA ASP A 103 8.46 -18.04 3.63
C ASP A 103 8.02 -16.57 3.47
N ILE A 104 7.57 -16.18 2.28
CA ILE A 104 7.19 -14.81 1.97
C ILE A 104 5.68 -14.74 1.70
N ILE A 105 5.00 -13.83 2.36
CA ILE A 105 3.61 -13.44 2.08
C ILE A 105 3.52 -11.95 1.74
N PHE A 106 2.43 -11.55 1.14
CA PHE A 106 2.10 -10.15 0.88
C PHE A 106 0.96 -9.66 1.77
N SER A 107 1.08 -8.46 2.32
CA SER A 107 -0.01 -7.84 3.05
C SER A 107 -0.07 -6.35 2.69
N PRO A 108 -0.99 -5.93 1.80
CA PRO A 108 -1.10 -4.54 1.39
C PRO A 108 -1.34 -3.61 2.59
N GLU A 109 -0.86 -2.38 2.46
CA GLU A 109 -1.19 -1.27 3.36
C GLU A 109 -2.13 -0.28 2.66
N PHE A 110 -2.98 0.36 3.43
CA PHE A 110 -3.93 1.39 2.98
C PHE A 110 -3.83 2.63 3.86
N LEU A 111 -2.60 2.93 4.31
CA LEU A 111 -2.31 4.01 5.25
C LEU A 111 -2.13 5.33 4.50
N THR A 112 -2.58 6.41 5.12
CA THR A 112 -2.25 7.77 4.70
C THR A 112 -1.01 8.23 5.48
N GLU A 113 0.02 8.72 4.80
CA GLU A 113 1.30 9.08 5.44
C GLU A 113 1.13 9.95 6.69
N ARG A 114 0.21 10.94 6.63
CA ARG A 114 -0.07 11.86 7.74
C ARG A 114 -0.72 11.19 8.96
N THR A 115 -1.52 10.15 8.75
CA THR A 115 -2.32 9.47 9.80
C THR A 115 -1.95 8.01 9.98
N ALA A 116 -0.79 7.59 9.46
CA ALA A 116 -0.42 6.19 9.28
C ALA A 116 -0.54 5.34 10.56
N LYS A 117 -0.12 5.87 11.72
CA LYS A 117 -0.25 5.17 13.02
C LYS A 117 -1.72 4.99 13.41
N LEU A 118 -2.54 6.01 13.22
CA LEU A 118 -3.98 5.94 13.51
C LEU A 118 -4.67 4.98 12.54
N ASP A 119 -4.40 5.12 11.25
CA ASP A 119 -4.97 4.25 10.22
C ASP A 119 -4.62 2.79 10.49
N MET A 120 -3.37 2.50 10.90
CA MET A 120 -2.94 1.15 11.29
C MET A 120 -3.75 0.61 12.49
N LEU A 121 -4.08 1.46 13.46
CA LEU A 121 -4.88 1.08 14.63
C LEU A 121 -6.38 0.98 14.35
N THR A 122 -6.90 1.64 13.31
CA THR A 122 -8.34 1.77 13.04
C THR A 122 -8.81 1.09 11.76
N GLN A 123 -7.89 0.54 10.95
CA GLN A 123 -8.26 -0.14 9.70
C GLN A 123 -9.30 -1.25 9.95
N ALA A 124 -10.36 -1.26 9.16
CA ALA A 124 -11.48 -2.21 9.34
C ALA A 124 -11.14 -3.62 8.83
N ARG A 125 -10.27 -3.72 7.83
CA ARG A 125 -9.83 -4.98 7.22
C ARG A 125 -8.32 -5.05 7.09
N VAL A 126 -7.79 -6.28 7.16
CA VAL A 126 -6.39 -6.60 6.83
C VAL A 126 -6.39 -7.76 5.84
N ILE A 127 -5.55 -7.68 4.83
CA ILE A 127 -5.47 -8.69 3.76
C ILE A 127 -4.10 -9.38 3.86
N PHE A 128 -4.10 -10.70 3.79
CA PHE A 128 -2.91 -11.54 3.75
C PHE A 128 -2.96 -12.43 2.53
N GLY A 129 -1.94 -12.35 1.69
CA GLY A 129 -1.82 -13.12 0.47
C GLY A 129 -0.60 -14.02 0.48
N GLY A 130 -0.82 -15.31 0.39
CA GLY A 130 0.24 -16.32 0.39
C GLY A 130 -0.27 -17.73 0.66
N ASP A 131 0.62 -18.61 1.07
CA ASP A 131 0.26 -19.93 1.55
C ASP A 131 -0.58 -19.80 2.83
N LEU A 132 -1.69 -20.54 2.90
CA LEU A 132 -2.62 -20.49 4.06
C LEU A 132 -1.94 -20.85 5.37
N SER A 133 -0.98 -21.79 5.34
CA SER A 133 -0.23 -22.19 6.55
C SER A 133 0.66 -21.07 7.11
N LEU A 134 1.03 -20.09 6.28
CA LEU A 134 1.80 -18.91 6.67
C LEU A 134 0.88 -17.75 7.06
N THR A 135 -0.15 -17.47 6.24
CA THR A 135 -1.08 -16.36 6.49
C THR A 135 -1.84 -16.55 7.79
N SER A 136 -2.29 -17.76 8.11
CA SER A 136 -2.99 -18.05 9.37
C SER A 136 -2.13 -17.77 10.62
N LYS A 137 -0.82 -18.04 10.59
CA LYS A 137 0.09 -17.66 11.69
C LYS A 137 0.21 -16.13 11.86
N VAL A 138 0.16 -15.39 10.74
CA VAL A 138 0.18 -13.93 10.79
C VAL A 138 -1.18 -13.39 11.26
N VAL A 139 -2.29 -14.03 10.91
CA VAL A 139 -3.62 -13.71 11.46
C VAL A 139 -3.61 -13.88 12.99
N GLU A 140 -3.06 -14.98 13.54
CA GLU A 140 -2.93 -15.17 14.99
C GLU A 140 -2.17 -14.03 15.67
N LEU A 141 -1.05 -13.54 15.07
CA LEU A 141 -0.31 -12.38 15.58
C LEU A 141 -1.19 -11.11 15.60
N TYR A 142 -1.97 -10.90 14.53
CA TYR A 142 -2.85 -9.75 14.45
C TYR A 142 -4.04 -9.82 15.39
N GLU A 143 -4.62 -11.00 15.61
CA GLU A 143 -5.73 -11.23 16.54
C GLU A 143 -5.33 -10.93 17.99
N GLU A 144 -4.10 -11.25 18.40
CA GLU A 144 -3.61 -10.89 19.73
C GLU A 144 -3.48 -9.38 19.95
N ARG A 145 -3.32 -8.61 18.87
CA ARG A 145 -3.17 -7.16 18.94
C ARG A 145 -4.47 -6.40 18.66
N PHE A 146 -5.29 -6.91 17.76
CA PHE A 146 -6.45 -6.20 17.23
C PHE A 146 -7.70 -7.03 17.35
N MET A 147 -8.58 -6.66 18.27
CA MET A 147 -9.89 -7.29 18.39
C MET A 147 -10.83 -6.84 17.26
N ASN A 148 -11.72 -7.77 16.82
CA ASN A 148 -12.80 -7.47 15.86
C ASN A 148 -12.35 -6.92 14.49
N ARG A 149 -11.22 -7.41 13.96
CA ARG A 149 -10.79 -7.10 12.59
C ARG A 149 -11.36 -8.13 11.61
N HIS A 150 -11.64 -7.64 10.41
CA HIS A 150 -11.93 -8.52 9.29
C HIS A 150 -10.61 -8.92 8.63
N PHE A 151 -10.20 -10.16 8.76
CA PHE A 151 -9.05 -10.72 8.06
C PHE A 151 -9.50 -11.39 6.78
N ILE A 152 -8.81 -11.09 5.67
CA ILE A 152 -9.04 -11.68 4.36
C ILE A 152 -7.77 -12.44 4.00
N GLU A 153 -7.84 -13.76 3.98
CA GLU A 153 -6.76 -14.63 3.53
C GLU A 153 -7.01 -15.05 2.08
N THR A 154 -6.01 -14.93 1.24
CA THR A 154 -6.08 -15.28 -0.18
C THR A 154 -4.68 -15.63 -0.72
N ASP A 155 -4.55 -15.96 -2.00
CA ASP A 155 -3.24 -16.08 -2.63
C ASP A 155 -2.55 -14.71 -2.78
N SER A 156 -1.22 -14.70 -2.95
CA SER A 156 -0.44 -13.46 -3.00
C SER A 156 -0.80 -12.58 -4.21
N THR A 157 -1.04 -13.20 -5.36
CA THR A 157 -1.38 -12.47 -6.60
C THR A 157 -2.69 -11.71 -6.46
N THR A 158 -3.71 -12.35 -5.85
CA THR A 158 -4.99 -11.69 -5.55
C THR A 158 -4.82 -10.53 -4.57
N ALA A 159 -4.03 -10.70 -3.50
CA ALA A 159 -3.79 -9.64 -2.53
C ALA A 159 -3.03 -8.44 -3.15
N GLU A 160 -2.03 -8.70 -3.99
CA GLU A 160 -1.30 -7.70 -4.75
C GLU A 160 -2.23 -6.93 -5.71
N TYR A 161 -3.11 -7.66 -6.40
CA TYR A 161 -4.10 -7.07 -7.31
C TYR A 161 -5.09 -6.15 -6.57
N ILE A 162 -5.57 -6.55 -5.40
CA ILE A 162 -6.48 -5.74 -4.57
C ILE A 162 -5.85 -4.38 -4.22
N LYS A 163 -4.54 -4.33 -3.91
CA LYS A 163 -3.84 -3.06 -3.63
C LYS A 163 -3.94 -2.09 -4.81
N TYR A 164 -3.61 -2.55 -6.00
CA TYR A 164 -3.67 -1.73 -7.20
C TYR A 164 -5.10 -1.34 -7.58
N MET A 165 -6.03 -2.28 -7.50
CA MET A 165 -7.45 -2.01 -7.78
C MET A 165 -7.98 -0.89 -6.87
N ASN A 166 -7.63 -0.91 -5.59
CA ASN A 166 -8.03 0.12 -4.63
C ASN A 166 -7.43 1.50 -4.98
N ASN A 167 -6.11 1.56 -5.22
CA ASN A 167 -5.43 2.82 -5.45
C ASN A 167 -5.80 3.44 -6.82
N THR A 168 -5.91 2.63 -7.87
CA THR A 168 -6.30 3.11 -9.19
C THR A 168 -7.76 3.52 -9.27
N PHE A 169 -8.65 2.85 -8.51
CA PHE A 169 -10.03 3.27 -8.37
C PHE A 169 -10.13 4.65 -7.70
N PHE A 170 -9.40 4.90 -6.62
CA PHE A 170 -9.39 6.22 -5.98
C PHE A 170 -8.76 7.30 -6.86
N ALA A 171 -7.69 7.00 -7.58
CA ALA A 171 -7.10 7.93 -8.55
C ALA A 171 -8.12 8.33 -9.64
N THR A 172 -8.84 7.35 -10.20
CA THR A 172 -9.91 7.58 -11.17
C THR A 172 -11.04 8.43 -10.58
N LYS A 173 -11.47 8.13 -9.34
CA LYS A 173 -12.49 8.88 -8.63
C LYS A 173 -12.09 10.36 -8.48
N VAL A 174 -10.84 10.65 -8.13
CA VAL A 174 -10.33 12.03 -8.06
C VAL A 174 -10.40 12.73 -9.42
N SER A 175 -9.99 12.06 -10.52
CA SER A 175 -10.08 12.64 -11.86
C SER A 175 -11.54 13.00 -12.23
N VAL A 176 -12.47 12.07 -12.01
CA VAL A 176 -13.92 12.30 -12.26
C VAL A 176 -14.44 13.48 -11.45
N MET A 177 -14.09 13.58 -10.17
CA MET A 177 -14.55 14.70 -9.31
C MET A 177 -13.98 16.04 -9.76
N ASN A 178 -12.74 16.07 -10.26
CA ASN A 178 -12.15 17.29 -10.81
C ASN A 178 -12.85 17.75 -12.12
N GLU A 179 -13.25 16.82 -12.98
CA GLU A 179 -14.04 17.16 -14.18
C GLU A 179 -15.39 17.77 -13.81
N PHE A 180 -16.14 17.16 -12.88
CA PHE A 180 -17.40 17.72 -12.38
C PHE A 180 -17.21 19.08 -11.72
N HIS A 181 -16.17 19.26 -10.92
CA HIS A 181 -15.86 20.56 -10.30
C HIS A 181 -15.59 21.65 -11.35
N ARG A 182 -14.79 21.35 -12.37
CA ARG A 182 -14.49 22.29 -13.47
C ARG A 182 -15.78 22.71 -14.21
N LEU A 183 -16.69 21.77 -14.46
CA LEU A 183 -17.98 22.06 -15.08
C LEU A 183 -18.88 22.88 -14.14
N ALA A 184 -18.96 22.53 -12.86
CA ALA A 184 -19.71 23.24 -11.83
C ALA A 184 -19.33 24.74 -11.78
N LEU A 185 -18.03 25.05 -11.82
CA LEU A 185 -17.53 26.42 -11.87
C LEU A 185 -18.04 27.19 -13.12
N LYS A 186 -18.12 26.54 -14.27
CA LYS A 186 -18.62 27.17 -15.51
C LYS A 186 -20.14 27.41 -15.48
N LEU A 187 -20.87 26.59 -14.77
CA LEU A 187 -22.33 26.65 -14.64
C LEU A 187 -22.79 27.51 -13.45
N GLY A 188 -21.89 27.98 -12.60
CA GLY A 188 -22.22 28.69 -11.36
C GLY A 188 -22.88 27.79 -10.31
N VAL A 189 -22.59 26.49 -10.31
CA VAL A 189 -23.10 25.54 -9.30
C VAL A 189 -22.36 25.75 -7.99
N GLU A 190 -23.14 25.82 -6.89
CA GLU A 190 -22.57 25.79 -5.52
C GLU A 190 -21.98 24.41 -5.24
N TRP A 191 -20.65 24.31 -5.41
CA TRP A 191 -19.93 23.03 -5.38
C TRP A 191 -20.08 22.28 -4.07
N ASP A 192 -19.94 22.94 -2.92
CA ASP A 192 -20.03 22.30 -1.61
C ASP A 192 -21.41 21.71 -1.34
N THR A 193 -22.46 22.42 -1.78
CA THR A 193 -23.85 21.93 -1.69
C THR A 193 -24.06 20.73 -2.60
N ALA A 194 -23.58 20.79 -3.84
CA ALA A 194 -23.67 19.70 -4.79
C ALA A 194 -22.91 18.45 -4.28
N LEU A 195 -21.69 18.65 -3.77
CA LEU A 195 -20.86 17.58 -3.22
C LEU A 195 -21.51 16.93 -1.99
N HIS A 196 -22.08 17.75 -1.09
CA HIS A 196 -22.80 17.25 0.07
C HIS A 196 -24.01 16.39 -0.32
N GLY A 197 -24.81 16.88 -1.26
CA GLY A 197 -25.96 16.14 -1.78
C GLY A 197 -25.56 14.83 -2.48
N PHE A 198 -24.46 14.85 -3.25
CA PHE A 198 -23.93 13.68 -3.92
C PHE A 198 -23.42 12.63 -2.91
N ALA A 199 -22.63 13.06 -1.91
CA ALA A 199 -22.06 12.17 -0.90
C ALA A 199 -23.09 11.61 0.08
N ALA A 200 -24.28 12.26 0.21
CA ALA A 200 -25.37 11.76 1.05
C ALA A 200 -25.95 10.43 0.56
N ASP A 201 -25.72 10.04 -0.70
CA ASP A 201 -25.99 8.67 -1.15
C ASP A 201 -24.88 7.75 -0.61
N GLY A 202 -25.19 6.93 0.39
CA GLY A 202 -24.26 6.04 1.07
C GLY A 202 -23.53 5.03 0.17
N ARG A 203 -24.00 4.84 -1.06
CA ARG A 203 -23.34 3.98 -2.07
C ARG A 203 -22.10 4.64 -2.68
N ILE A 204 -21.96 5.96 -2.58
CA ILE A 204 -20.85 6.72 -3.15
C ILE A 204 -19.58 6.59 -2.29
N GLY A 205 -19.75 6.59 -0.96
CA GLY A 205 -18.65 6.72 0.01
C GLY A 205 -17.96 8.09 -0.07
N ASP A 206 -17.56 8.64 1.03
CA ASP A 206 -17.10 10.02 1.19
C ASP A 206 -15.62 10.25 0.87
N SER A 207 -14.80 9.19 0.76
CA SER A 207 -13.36 9.34 0.53
C SER A 207 -13.04 9.77 -0.91
N HIS A 208 -12.02 10.62 -1.07
CA HIS A 208 -11.49 11.07 -2.37
C HIS A 208 -12.49 11.86 -3.25
N LEU A 209 -13.44 12.57 -2.62
CA LEU A 209 -14.43 13.40 -3.31
C LEU A 209 -14.06 14.88 -3.38
N HIS A 210 -13.26 15.37 -2.41
CA HIS A 210 -12.97 16.79 -2.26
C HIS A 210 -12.10 17.34 -3.38
N VAL A 211 -12.50 18.50 -3.91
CA VAL A 211 -11.77 19.30 -4.89
C VAL A 211 -11.75 20.75 -4.41
N PRO A 212 -10.55 21.35 -4.17
CA PRO A 212 -9.22 20.75 -4.30
C PRO A 212 -8.96 19.62 -3.32
N GLY A 213 -7.92 18.82 -3.59
CA GLY A 213 -7.49 17.74 -2.71
C GLY A 213 -6.91 18.23 -1.37
N PRO A 214 -6.50 17.33 -0.47
CA PRO A 214 -5.99 17.67 0.86
C PRO A 214 -4.66 18.44 0.84
N ASP A 215 -3.96 18.47 -0.30
CA ASP A 215 -2.77 19.31 -0.55
C ASP A 215 -3.11 20.69 -1.15
N GLY A 216 -4.38 21.04 -1.25
CA GLY A 216 -4.88 22.30 -1.80
C GLY A 216 -4.79 22.39 -3.33
N LYS A 217 -4.47 21.31 -4.04
CA LYS A 217 -4.32 21.28 -5.50
C LYS A 217 -5.42 20.46 -6.18
N LEU A 218 -5.63 20.73 -7.46
CA LEU A 218 -6.48 19.92 -8.33
C LEU A 218 -5.77 18.60 -8.68
N GLY A 219 -6.53 17.58 -9.07
CA GLY A 219 -6.01 16.26 -9.43
C GLY A 219 -5.43 15.49 -8.24
N PHE A 220 -4.82 14.35 -8.52
CA PHE A 220 -4.13 13.54 -7.52
C PHE A 220 -2.62 13.62 -7.67
N GLY A 221 -1.92 13.58 -6.53
CA GLY A 221 -0.47 13.66 -6.43
C GLY A 221 0.09 12.69 -5.39
N GLY A 222 1.24 13.05 -4.85
CA GLY A 222 1.96 12.23 -3.90
C GLY A 222 2.71 11.08 -4.57
N LYS A 223 3.21 10.14 -3.77
CA LYS A 223 4.09 9.05 -4.23
C LYS A 223 3.35 7.80 -4.69
N CYS A 224 2.06 7.65 -4.34
CA CYS A 224 1.34 6.39 -4.52
C CYS A 224 0.48 6.39 -5.80
N PHE A 225 -0.52 7.26 -5.90
CA PHE A 225 -1.49 7.18 -7.00
C PHE A 225 -0.86 7.34 -8.38
N PRO A 226 0.02 8.35 -8.64
CA PRO A 226 0.69 8.47 -9.94
C PRO A 226 1.50 7.22 -10.30
N LYS A 227 2.24 6.68 -9.34
CA LYS A 227 3.02 5.46 -9.51
C LYS A 227 2.13 4.25 -9.81
N ASP A 228 1.09 4.04 -9.02
CA ASP A 228 0.28 2.83 -9.07
C ASP A 228 -0.60 2.78 -10.32
N ILE A 229 -1.15 3.92 -10.78
CA ILE A 229 -1.95 3.96 -12.02
C ILE A 229 -1.07 3.63 -13.24
N ASN A 230 0.13 4.19 -13.33
CA ASN A 230 1.06 3.91 -14.42
C ASN A 230 1.54 2.45 -14.40
N ALA A 231 1.91 1.93 -13.22
CA ALA A 231 2.34 0.53 -13.08
C ALA A 231 1.23 -0.47 -13.49
N MET A 232 -0.04 -0.16 -13.18
CA MET A 232 -1.17 -1.01 -13.57
C MET A 232 -1.45 -0.94 -15.07
N ILE A 233 -1.37 0.24 -15.69
CA ILE A 233 -1.51 0.41 -17.15
C ILE A 233 -0.39 -0.37 -17.86
N GLU A 234 0.86 -0.26 -17.42
CA GLU A 234 1.99 -1.00 -18.00
C GLU A 234 1.79 -2.51 -17.87
N LEU A 235 1.40 -2.98 -16.69
CA LEU A 235 1.12 -4.40 -16.46
C LEU A 235 0.01 -4.89 -17.39
N ALA A 236 -1.10 -4.16 -17.50
CA ALA A 236 -2.23 -4.53 -18.37
C ALA A 236 -1.81 -4.63 -19.84
N ASN A 237 -1.02 -3.67 -20.32
CA ASN A 237 -0.48 -3.66 -21.67
C ASN A 237 0.39 -4.90 -21.96
N LYS A 238 1.21 -5.33 -20.99
CA LYS A 238 2.01 -6.56 -21.09
C LYS A 238 1.14 -7.81 -21.29
N TYR A 239 -0.08 -7.80 -20.75
CA TYR A 239 -1.05 -8.89 -20.88
C TYR A 239 -2.09 -8.66 -22.00
N GLY A 240 -1.95 -7.61 -22.81
CA GLY A 240 -2.85 -7.29 -23.91
C GLY A 240 -4.23 -6.79 -23.47
N VAL A 241 -4.33 -6.24 -22.28
CA VAL A 241 -5.58 -5.69 -21.72
C VAL A 241 -5.55 -4.16 -21.78
N ASN A 242 -6.52 -3.55 -22.45
CA ASN A 242 -6.66 -2.10 -22.52
C ASN A 242 -7.34 -1.56 -21.24
N MET A 243 -6.69 -0.65 -20.54
CA MET A 243 -7.21 0.02 -19.34
C MET A 243 -7.67 1.46 -19.65
N ASN A 244 -8.51 1.61 -20.68
CA ASN A 244 -8.94 2.90 -21.25
C ASN A 244 -9.42 3.90 -20.19
N VAL A 245 -10.14 3.46 -19.16
CA VAL A 245 -10.62 4.32 -18.07
C VAL A 245 -9.47 4.85 -17.22
N LEU A 246 -8.48 4.02 -16.91
CA LEU A 246 -7.31 4.46 -16.15
C LEU A 246 -6.43 5.40 -16.97
N GLU A 247 -6.25 5.13 -18.26
CA GLU A 247 -5.51 5.99 -19.19
C GLU A 247 -6.18 7.36 -19.31
N ALA A 248 -7.51 7.42 -19.43
CA ALA A 248 -8.26 8.67 -19.45
C ALA A 248 -8.12 9.43 -18.12
N ALA A 249 -8.25 8.75 -16.98
CA ALA A 249 -8.07 9.34 -15.66
C ALA A 249 -6.65 9.91 -15.47
N TRP A 250 -5.63 9.19 -15.94
CA TRP A 250 -4.25 9.65 -15.91
C TRP A 250 -4.04 10.88 -16.80
N LYS A 251 -4.57 10.87 -18.02
CA LYS A 251 -4.53 12.01 -18.94
C LYS A 251 -5.18 13.25 -18.30
N THR A 252 -6.37 13.13 -17.73
CA THR A 252 -7.04 14.22 -16.99
C THR A 252 -6.15 14.73 -15.85
N ASN A 253 -5.45 13.84 -15.15
CA ASN A 253 -4.55 14.24 -14.07
C ASN A 253 -3.36 15.05 -14.59
N LEU A 254 -2.74 14.67 -15.70
CA LEU A 254 -1.63 15.42 -16.32
C LEU A 254 -2.05 16.83 -16.77
N GLU A 255 -3.29 17.03 -17.25
CA GLU A 255 -3.80 18.36 -17.53
C GLU A 255 -3.86 19.26 -16.29
N LEU A 256 -4.06 18.68 -15.10
CA LEU A 256 -4.20 19.38 -13.82
C LEU A 256 -2.84 19.49 -13.08
N ARG A 257 -1.96 18.54 -13.31
CA ARG A 257 -0.64 18.41 -12.67
C ARG A 257 0.44 18.01 -13.70
N PRO A 258 0.88 18.93 -14.57
CA PRO A 258 1.88 18.63 -15.59
C PRO A 258 3.27 18.27 -15.03
N ASP A 259 3.52 18.52 -13.75
CA ASP A 259 4.74 18.15 -13.04
C ASP A 259 4.92 16.62 -12.84
N TYR A 260 3.96 15.82 -13.28
CA TYR A 260 4.05 14.35 -13.29
C TYR A 260 4.29 13.74 -14.69
N GLU A 261 4.51 14.57 -15.72
CA GLU A 261 4.89 14.11 -17.08
C GLU A 261 6.27 13.44 -17.12
#